data_a1fbb0295c942ef7fb72776b4cd6f4bb
#
_entry.id   a1fbb0295c942ef7fb72776b4cd6f4bb
#
_cell.length_a   1.000
_cell.length_b   1.000
_cell.length_c   1.000
_cell.angle_alpha   90.00
_cell.angle_beta   90.00
_cell.angle_gamma   90.00
#
_symmetry.space_group_name_H-M   'P 1'
#
loop_
_entity.id
_entity.type
_entity.pdbx_description
1 polymer ?
#
loop_
_entity_poly.entity_id
_entity_poly.type
_entity_poly.pdbx_seq_one_letter_code
_entity_poly.pdbx_strand_id
1 'polypeptide(L)'
;MSTLNLLAKPNSTTLPKRDLTSALRLIVITDHRLARPRKIVEVVEAALLGGAKAIQLRNKGDTANELLETGKHLRDLTQAHGALLFVNDRVDIALAIGADGVHLGPKDPPIQVVRRLVSDEFLIGFSADDPELAHSAVAEGANYIGCGTIYRTSTKPDAGDVIGMPGLRSVIDAVSVP
;
A
#
# COMPACT_ATOMS: atom_id res chain seq x y z
N MET A 1 -2.22 -4.91 43.93
CA MET A 1 -1.35 -4.31 42.89
C MET A 1 -1.34 -5.27 41.70
N SER A 2 -2.18 -5.01 40.73
CA SER A 2 -2.38 -5.90 39.58
C SER A 2 -1.59 -5.33 38.41
N THR A 3 -0.53 -6.03 37.99
CA THR A 3 0.31 -5.71 36.83
C THR A 3 -0.50 -5.94 35.56
N LEU A 4 -0.86 -4.87 34.84
CA LEU A 4 -1.36 -4.94 33.48
C LEU A 4 -0.28 -5.61 32.60
N ASN A 5 -0.59 -6.79 32.14
CA ASN A 5 0.20 -7.48 31.12
C ASN A 5 -0.14 -6.86 29.77
N LEU A 6 0.69 -5.92 29.29
CA LEU A 6 0.54 -5.26 27.99
C LEU A 6 0.84 -6.26 26.88
N LEU A 7 -0.18 -6.60 26.13
CA LEU A 7 -0.22 -6.97 24.71
C LEU A 7 1.03 -7.65 24.14
N ALA A 8 0.97 -8.97 24.02
CA ALA A 8 1.86 -9.71 23.15
C ALA A 8 1.72 -9.17 21.73
N LYS A 9 2.82 -8.64 21.17
CA LYS A 9 2.88 -8.22 19.77
C LYS A 9 2.58 -9.44 18.89
N PRO A 10 1.71 -9.31 17.87
CA PRO A 10 1.53 -10.38 16.91
C PRO A 10 2.87 -10.66 16.23
N ASN A 11 3.18 -11.94 16.02
CA ASN A 11 4.37 -12.39 15.29
C ASN A 11 4.38 -11.73 13.91
N SER A 12 5.22 -10.73 13.74
CA SER A 12 5.50 -10.11 12.46
C SER A 12 6.32 -11.11 11.64
N THR A 13 5.70 -11.70 10.64
CA THR A 13 6.43 -12.43 9.60
C THR A 13 7.09 -11.39 8.71
N THR A 14 8.28 -10.92 9.10
CA THR A 14 9.07 -10.00 8.28
C THR A 14 9.54 -10.71 7.02
N LEU A 15 9.02 -10.29 5.88
CA LEU A 15 9.57 -10.71 4.59
C LEU A 15 10.95 -10.04 4.41
N PRO A 16 12.02 -10.79 4.05
CA PRO A 16 13.30 -10.21 3.74
C PRO A 16 13.18 -9.26 2.52
N LYS A 17 14.03 -8.21 2.44
CA LYS A 17 13.97 -7.19 1.37
C LYS A 17 13.89 -7.74 -0.06
N ARG A 18 14.47 -8.93 -0.32
CA ARG A 18 14.37 -9.63 -1.61
C ARG A 18 12.95 -10.05 -1.97
N ASP A 19 12.13 -10.36 -0.97
CA ASP A 19 10.76 -10.81 -1.18
C ASP A 19 9.81 -9.64 -1.46
N LEU A 20 10.14 -8.40 -1.03
CA LEU A 20 9.33 -7.21 -1.31
C LEU A 20 9.24 -6.94 -2.82
N THR A 21 10.35 -6.97 -3.55
CA THR A 21 10.36 -6.80 -5.00
C THR A 21 9.51 -7.87 -5.68
N SER A 22 9.60 -9.12 -5.23
CA SER A 22 8.78 -10.21 -5.75
C SER A 22 7.29 -10.02 -5.43
N ALA A 23 6.97 -9.62 -4.21
CA ALA A 23 5.59 -9.40 -3.79
C ALA A 23 4.92 -8.23 -4.53
N LEU A 24 5.68 -7.18 -4.81
CA LEU A 24 5.19 -5.97 -5.48
C LEU A 24 5.13 -6.07 -7.01
N ARG A 25 5.50 -7.22 -7.62
CA ARG A 25 5.36 -7.41 -9.08
C ARG A 25 3.93 -7.20 -9.57
N LEU A 26 2.96 -7.44 -8.72
CA LEU A 26 1.55 -7.15 -8.96
C LEU A 26 0.90 -6.70 -7.66
N ILE A 27 0.45 -5.45 -7.63
CA ILE A 27 -0.39 -4.91 -6.55
C ILE A 27 -1.81 -4.82 -7.07
N VAL A 28 -2.72 -5.55 -6.45
CA VAL A 28 -4.16 -5.46 -6.77
C VAL A 28 -4.78 -4.36 -5.91
N ILE A 29 -5.27 -3.31 -6.54
CA ILE A 29 -5.87 -2.14 -5.89
C ILE A 29 -7.39 -2.24 -5.95
N THR A 30 -8.05 -2.11 -4.80
CA THR A 30 -9.52 -2.21 -4.73
C THR A 30 -10.19 -0.94 -5.26
N ASP A 31 -11.36 -1.11 -5.91
CA ASP A 31 -12.28 -0.06 -6.29
C ASP A 31 -13.71 -0.63 -6.31
N HIS A 32 -14.60 -0.11 -5.46
CA HIS A 32 -15.99 -0.59 -5.35
C HIS A 32 -16.78 -0.49 -6.65
N ARG A 33 -16.50 0.51 -7.48
CA ARG A 33 -17.22 0.71 -8.74
C ARG A 33 -16.80 -0.33 -9.78
N LEU A 34 -15.50 -0.61 -9.85
CA LEU A 34 -14.93 -1.57 -10.80
C LEU A 34 -15.18 -3.02 -10.38
N ALA A 35 -15.34 -3.27 -9.08
CA ALA A 35 -15.63 -4.61 -8.57
C ALA A 35 -17.03 -5.10 -8.94
N ARG A 36 -18.01 -4.19 -9.10
CA ARG A 36 -19.43 -4.54 -9.35
C ARG A 36 -19.60 -5.51 -10.53
N PRO A 37 -20.53 -6.46 -10.43
CA PRO A 37 -21.48 -6.68 -9.32
C PRO A 37 -20.92 -7.44 -8.11
N ARG A 38 -19.64 -7.86 -8.14
CA ARG A 38 -18.98 -8.60 -7.06
C ARG A 38 -18.65 -7.69 -5.86
N LYS A 39 -18.55 -8.30 -4.69
CA LYS A 39 -18.01 -7.61 -3.50
C LYS A 39 -16.50 -7.51 -3.58
N ILE A 40 -15.91 -6.49 -2.95
CA ILE A 40 -14.45 -6.32 -2.88
C ILE A 40 -13.76 -7.57 -2.32
N VAL A 41 -14.32 -8.16 -1.27
CA VAL A 41 -13.76 -9.36 -0.62
C VAL A 41 -13.66 -10.53 -1.61
N GLU A 42 -14.70 -10.76 -2.41
CA GLU A 42 -14.71 -11.81 -3.44
C GLU A 42 -13.67 -11.59 -4.54
N VAL A 43 -13.50 -10.32 -4.95
CA VAL A 43 -12.49 -9.95 -5.96
C VAL A 43 -11.08 -10.16 -5.42
N VAL A 44 -10.83 -9.76 -4.18
CA VAL A 44 -9.52 -9.91 -3.53
C VAL A 44 -9.19 -11.38 -3.28
N GLU A 45 -10.17 -12.17 -2.81
CA GLU A 45 -9.98 -13.61 -2.63
C GLU A 45 -9.60 -14.31 -3.96
N ALA A 46 -10.32 -13.99 -5.04
CA ALA A 46 -10.02 -14.53 -6.37
C ALA A 46 -8.60 -14.11 -6.84
N ALA A 47 -8.18 -12.87 -6.57
CA ALA A 47 -6.85 -12.40 -6.90
C ALA A 47 -5.75 -13.14 -6.11
N LEU A 48 -5.97 -13.37 -4.81
CA LEU A 48 -5.06 -14.12 -3.96
C LEU A 48 -4.95 -15.59 -4.38
N LEU A 49 -6.06 -16.23 -4.71
CA LEU A 49 -6.09 -17.57 -5.30
C LEU A 49 -5.35 -17.63 -6.64
N GLY A 50 -5.41 -16.54 -7.43
CA GLY A 50 -4.64 -16.37 -8.66
C GLY A 50 -3.15 -16.08 -8.46
N GLY A 51 -2.68 -15.98 -7.20
CA GLY A 51 -1.27 -15.81 -6.86
C GLY A 51 -0.83 -14.37 -6.59
N ALA A 52 -1.75 -13.40 -6.48
CA ALA A 52 -1.40 -12.05 -6.06
C ALA A 52 -0.75 -12.06 -4.67
N LYS A 53 0.34 -11.29 -4.50
CA LYS A 53 1.11 -11.21 -3.25
C LYS A 53 1.04 -9.84 -2.59
N ALA A 54 0.36 -8.88 -3.19
CA ALA A 54 0.13 -7.57 -2.60
C ALA A 54 -1.27 -7.05 -2.97
N ILE A 55 -1.99 -6.60 -1.95
CA ILE A 55 -3.32 -5.98 -2.07
C ILE A 55 -3.22 -4.57 -1.51
N GLN A 56 -3.87 -3.61 -2.17
CA GLN A 56 -4.03 -2.26 -1.65
C GLN A 56 -5.51 -1.95 -1.49
N LEU A 57 -5.95 -1.73 -0.24
CA LEU A 57 -7.29 -1.24 0.08
C LEU A 57 -7.38 0.24 -0.29
N ARG A 58 -8.13 0.54 -1.33
CA ARG A 58 -8.37 1.90 -1.82
C ARG A 58 -9.83 2.06 -2.23
N ASN A 59 -10.65 2.59 -1.34
CA ASN A 59 -12.05 2.88 -1.59
C ASN A 59 -12.31 4.37 -1.30
N LYS A 60 -12.14 5.21 -2.30
CA LYS A 60 -12.42 6.64 -2.17
C LYS A 60 -13.93 6.84 -1.98
N GLY A 61 -14.28 7.54 -0.90
CA GLY A 61 -15.66 7.81 -0.53
C GLY A 61 -16.20 6.93 0.61
N ASP A 62 -15.49 5.87 0.99
CA ASP A 62 -15.87 5.08 2.17
C ASP A 62 -15.58 5.85 3.46
N THR A 63 -16.46 5.68 4.43
CA THR A 63 -16.25 6.15 5.81
C THR A 63 -15.12 5.36 6.49
N ALA A 64 -14.60 5.89 7.59
CA ALA A 64 -13.60 5.18 8.39
C ALA A 64 -14.10 3.80 8.86
N ASN A 65 -15.38 3.69 9.25
CA ASN A 65 -15.95 2.42 9.69
C ASN A 65 -16.02 1.40 8.55
N GLU A 66 -16.45 1.80 7.36
CA GLU A 66 -16.50 0.92 6.20
C GLU A 66 -15.11 0.44 5.79
N LEU A 67 -14.10 1.33 5.84
CA LEU A 67 -12.70 0.96 5.61
C LEU A 67 -12.18 -0.02 6.66
N LEU A 68 -12.53 0.18 7.95
CA LEU A 68 -12.15 -0.73 9.03
C LEU A 68 -12.79 -2.11 8.86
N GLU A 69 -14.08 -2.19 8.55
CA GLU A 69 -14.79 -3.45 8.33
C GLU A 69 -14.21 -4.22 7.13
N THR A 70 -14.12 -3.56 5.97
CA THR A 70 -13.54 -4.16 4.78
C THR A 70 -12.09 -4.55 5.02
N GLY A 71 -11.31 -3.66 5.62
CA GLY A 71 -9.89 -3.86 5.88
C GLY A 71 -9.59 -5.05 6.78
N LYS A 72 -10.40 -5.31 7.81
CA LYS A 72 -10.26 -6.50 8.66
C LYS A 72 -10.44 -7.80 7.85
N HIS A 73 -11.49 -7.87 7.03
CA HIS A 73 -11.70 -9.04 6.15
C HIS A 73 -10.53 -9.24 5.17
N LEU A 74 -10.03 -8.14 4.59
CA LEU A 74 -8.87 -8.22 3.69
C LEU A 74 -7.60 -8.63 4.44
N ARG A 75 -7.42 -8.21 5.71
CA ARG A 75 -6.30 -8.62 6.55
C ARG A 75 -6.29 -10.14 6.77
N ASP A 76 -7.44 -10.69 7.14
CA ASP A 76 -7.58 -12.14 7.35
C ASP A 76 -7.25 -12.91 6.06
N LEU A 77 -7.79 -12.49 4.92
CA LEU A 77 -7.51 -13.10 3.62
C LEU A 77 -6.04 -13.02 3.22
N THR A 78 -5.42 -11.83 3.32
CA THR A 78 -4.03 -11.64 2.93
C THR A 78 -3.10 -12.45 3.83
N GLN A 79 -3.38 -12.52 5.12
CA GLN A 79 -2.62 -13.32 6.08
C GLN A 79 -2.71 -14.82 5.75
N ALA A 80 -3.90 -15.32 5.44
CA ALA A 80 -4.10 -16.73 5.08
C ALA A 80 -3.35 -17.14 3.80
N HIS A 81 -3.13 -16.18 2.88
CA HIS A 81 -2.42 -16.41 1.61
C HIS A 81 -0.94 -15.97 1.62
N GLY A 82 -0.41 -15.51 2.77
CA GLY A 82 0.95 -14.97 2.87
C GLY A 82 1.19 -13.80 1.91
N ALA A 83 0.21 -12.90 1.79
CA ALA A 83 0.24 -11.71 0.95
C ALA A 83 0.27 -10.44 1.80
N LEU A 84 0.84 -9.35 1.25
CA LEU A 84 0.89 -8.04 1.88
C LEU A 84 -0.43 -7.30 1.73
N LEU A 85 -0.82 -6.58 2.77
CA LEU A 85 -1.93 -5.63 2.75
C LEU A 85 -1.42 -4.21 2.96
N PHE A 86 -1.71 -3.34 2.02
CA PHE A 86 -1.51 -1.89 2.12
C PHE A 86 -2.85 -1.18 2.23
N VAL A 87 -2.86 -0.03 2.92
CA VAL A 87 -4.01 0.89 2.91
C VAL A 87 -3.60 2.17 2.19
N ASN A 88 -4.47 2.68 1.33
CA ASN A 88 -4.22 3.93 0.62
C ASN A 88 -4.50 5.14 1.53
N ASP A 89 -3.60 6.10 1.65
CA ASP A 89 -3.68 7.40 2.34
C ASP A 89 -3.88 7.32 3.88
N ARG A 90 -4.63 6.35 4.39
CA ARG A 90 -5.14 6.27 5.76
C ARG A 90 -4.22 5.46 6.67
N VAL A 91 -3.21 6.13 7.24
CA VAL A 91 -2.27 5.54 8.22
C VAL A 91 -3.00 4.98 9.44
N ASP A 92 -3.99 5.72 9.95
CA ASP A 92 -4.81 5.33 11.10
C ASP A 92 -5.56 4.02 10.86
N ILE A 93 -6.16 3.84 9.67
CA ILE A 93 -6.83 2.59 9.28
C ILE A 93 -5.81 1.47 9.14
N ALA A 94 -4.67 1.72 8.49
CA ALA A 94 -3.61 0.72 8.31
C ALA A 94 -3.15 0.16 9.66
N LEU A 95 -2.90 1.02 10.64
CA LEU A 95 -2.51 0.62 11.99
C LEU A 95 -3.63 -0.12 12.72
N ALA A 96 -4.87 0.36 12.61
CA ALA A 96 -6.02 -0.21 13.31
C ALA A 96 -6.35 -1.64 12.84
N ILE A 97 -6.11 -1.99 11.58
CA ILE A 97 -6.36 -3.33 11.02
C ILE A 97 -5.10 -4.21 11.01
N GLY A 98 -3.95 -3.71 11.45
CA GLY A 98 -2.68 -4.44 11.39
C GLY A 98 -2.22 -4.71 9.95
N ALA A 99 -2.42 -3.75 9.04
CA ALA A 99 -1.89 -3.85 7.68
C ALA A 99 -0.35 -3.87 7.68
N ASP A 100 0.24 -4.41 6.62
CA ASP A 100 1.70 -4.47 6.47
C ASP A 100 2.29 -3.11 6.10
N GLY A 101 1.45 -2.19 5.59
CA GLY A 101 1.91 -0.86 5.23
C GLY A 101 0.81 0.08 4.76
N VAL A 102 1.26 1.27 4.35
CA VAL A 102 0.43 2.33 3.80
C VAL A 102 1.02 2.80 2.46
N HIS A 103 0.17 3.24 1.54
CA HIS A 103 0.60 3.93 0.33
C HIS A 103 0.15 5.38 0.40
N LEU A 104 1.11 6.31 0.32
CA LEU A 104 0.92 7.75 0.45
C LEU A 104 1.13 8.45 -0.89
N GLY A 105 0.46 9.57 -1.04
CA GLY A 105 0.70 10.52 -2.11
C GLY A 105 1.24 11.87 -1.61
N PRO A 106 1.56 12.81 -2.50
CA PRO A 106 2.13 14.11 -2.12
C PRO A 106 1.23 15.01 -1.26
N LYS A 107 -0.07 14.68 -1.15
CA LYS A 107 -1.06 15.43 -0.35
C LYS A 107 -1.34 14.79 1.01
N ASP A 108 -0.76 13.63 1.27
CA ASP A 108 -0.93 12.88 2.50
C ASP A 108 0.11 13.30 3.57
N PRO A 109 0.03 12.78 4.79
CA PRO A 109 1.04 13.06 5.81
C PRO A 109 2.46 12.76 5.31
N PRO A 110 3.45 13.65 5.59
CA PRO A 110 4.84 13.43 5.19
C PRO A 110 5.38 12.09 5.68
N ILE A 111 6.19 11.42 4.86
CA ILE A 111 6.79 10.11 5.18
C ILE A 111 7.51 10.13 6.53
N GLN A 112 8.29 11.16 6.81
CA GLN A 112 9.02 11.33 8.08
C GLN A 112 8.08 11.41 9.30
N VAL A 113 6.87 11.97 9.14
CA VAL A 113 5.86 11.99 10.20
C VAL A 113 5.33 10.59 10.44
N VAL A 114 4.99 9.86 9.37
CA VAL A 114 4.48 8.50 9.47
C VAL A 114 5.55 7.56 10.06
N ARG A 115 6.82 7.69 9.66
CA ARG A 115 7.92 6.88 10.21
C ARG A 115 8.06 6.99 11.73
N ARG A 116 7.75 8.13 12.32
CA ARG A 116 7.76 8.29 13.79
C ARG A 116 6.60 7.60 14.51
N LEU A 117 5.57 7.21 13.79
CA LEU A 117 4.36 6.57 14.33
C LEU A 117 4.38 5.05 14.19
N VAL A 118 5.25 4.52 13.34
CA VAL A 118 5.25 3.10 12.95
C VAL A 118 6.59 2.43 13.24
N SER A 119 6.61 1.08 13.25
CA SER A 119 7.87 0.33 13.37
C SER A 119 8.67 0.33 12.06
N ASP A 120 9.94 -0.08 12.14
CA ASP A 120 10.81 -0.18 10.96
C ASP A 120 10.34 -1.24 9.95
N GLU A 121 9.58 -2.24 10.41
CA GLU A 121 9.00 -3.27 9.55
C GLU A 121 7.77 -2.79 8.78
N PHE A 122 7.12 -1.71 9.23
CA PHE A 122 5.94 -1.18 8.54
C PHE A 122 6.33 -0.54 7.21
N LEU A 123 5.69 -0.98 6.14
CA LEU A 123 6.03 -0.56 4.79
C LEU A 123 5.34 0.75 4.42
N ILE A 124 6.09 1.68 3.83
CA ILE A 124 5.54 2.91 3.25
C ILE A 124 5.81 2.90 1.75
N GLY A 125 4.75 2.91 0.96
CA GLY A 125 4.81 3.23 -0.46
C GLY A 125 4.55 4.71 -0.69
N PHE A 126 5.11 5.28 -1.74
CA PHE A 126 4.89 6.68 -2.07
C PHE A 126 4.68 6.87 -3.58
N SER A 127 3.71 7.71 -3.95
CA SER A 127 3.46 8.08 -5.34
C SER A 127 4.38 9.21 -5.77
N ALA A 128 5.27 8.96 -6.75
CA ALA A 128 6.11 9.99 -7.35
C ALA A 128 6.25 9.75 -8.86
N ASP A 129 6.03 10.79 -9.64
CA ASP A 129 6.17 10.83 -11.10
C ASP A 129 7.38 11.66 -11.56
N ASP A 130 8.12 12.18 -10.61
CA ASP A 130 9.33 12.97 -10.76
C ASP A 130 10.52 12.28 -10.05
N PRO A 131 11.72 12.20 -10.68
CA PRO A 131 12.88 11.51 -10.11
C PRO A 131 13.41 12.17 -8.82
N GLU A 132 13.35 13.49 -8.68
CA GLU A 132 13.83 14.18 -7.46
C GLU A 132 12.89 13.90 -6.30
N LEU A 133 11.57 13.94 -6.55
CA LEU A 133 10.55 13.58 -5.58
C LEU A 133 10.68 12.11 -5.14
N ALA A 134 10.90 11.19 -6.08
CA ALA A 134 11.10 9.78 -5.79
C ALA A 134 12.36 9.54 -4.94
N HIS A 135 13.49 10.18 -5.29
CA HIS A 135 14.72 10.11 -4.52
C HIS A 135 14.55 10.64 -3.09
N SER A 136 13.89 11.80 -2.96
CA SER A 136 13.59 12.38 -1.64
C SER A 136 12.71 11.46 -0.80
N ALA A 137 11.65 10.89 -1.39
CA ALA A 137 10.77 9.97 -0.70
C ALA A 137 11.51 8.72 -0.16
N VAL A 138 12.44 8.17 -0.95
CA VAL A 138 13.28 7.04 -0.51
C VAL A 138 14.21 7.47 0.64
N ALA A 139 14.83 8.65 0.54
CA ALA A 139 15.68 9.19 1.61
C ALA A 139 14.89 9.43 2.91
N GLU A 140 13.61 9.77 2.81
CA GLU A 140 12.69 9.94 3.94
C GLU A 140 12.15 8.61 4.51
N GLY A 141 12.39 7.49 3.85
CA GLY A 141 12.05 6.16 4.33
C GLY A 141 10.91 5.46 3.58
N ALA A 142 10.60 5.83 2.34
CA ALA A 142 9.73 5.03 1.49
C ALA A 142 10.41 3.69 1.15
N ASN A 143 9.61 2.62 1.14
CA ASN A 143 10.07 1.27 0.84
C ASN A 143 9.84 0.88 -0.62
N TYR A 144 8.93 1.57 -1.30
CA TYR A 144 8.70 1.43 -2.74
C TYR A 144 8.08 2.70 -3.32
N ILE A 145 8.22 2.89 -4.63
CA ILE A 145 7.66 4.03 -5.36
C ILE A 145 6.55 3.55 -6.31
N GLY A 146 5.40 4.19 -6.24
CA GLY A 146 4.33 4.09 -7.23
C GLY A 146 4.53 5.18 -8.28
N CYS A 147 4.99 4.81 -9.47
CA CYS A 147 5.29 5.76 -10.54
C CYS A 147 4.22 5.72 -11.64
N GLY A 148 3.70 6.86 -12.00
CA GLY A 148 2.72 7.00 -13.08
C GLY A 148 1.99 8.34 -12.99
N THR A 149 1.32 8.67 -14.05
CA THR A 149 0.65 7.90 -15.11
C THR A 149 1.58 7.67 -16.31
N ILE A 150 1.78 6.42 -16.70
CA ILE A 150 2.61 6.08 -17.87
C ILE A 150 1.81 6.22 -19.18
N TYR A 151 0.55 5.80 -19.16
CA TYR A 151 -0.40 5.91 -20.27
C TYR A 151 -1.68 6.59 -19.79
N ARG A 152 -2.41 7.21 -20.71
CA ARG A 152 -3.71 7.82 -20.39
C ARG A 152 -4.66 6.81 -19.76
N THR A 153 -5.34 7.23 -18.71
CA THR A 153 -6.31 6.40 -17.98
C THR A 153 -7.55 7.20 -17.62
N SER A 154 -8.71 6.54 -17.66
CA SER A 154 -9.97 7.07 -17.13
C SER A 154 -10.32 6.49 -15.75
N THR A 155 -9.55 5.51 -15.28
CA THR A 155 -9.83 4.79 -14.03
C THR A 155 -9.55 5.65 -12.80
N LYS A 156 -8.53 6.52 -12.87
CA LYS A 156 -8.11 7.42 -11.79
C LYS A 156 -8.23 8.88 -12.29
N PRO A 157 -9.34 9.59 -11.98
CA PRO A 157 -9.55 10.97 -12.45
C PRO A 157 -8.50 11.97 -11.98
N ASP A 158 -7.85 11.68 -10.86
CA ASP A 158 -6.77 12.45 -10.23
C ASP A 158 -5.37 11.89 -10.56
N ALA A 159 -5.25 11.09 -11.62
CA ALA A 159 -3.95 10.73 -12.17
C ALA A 159 -3.24 12.00 -12.66
N GLY A 160 -1.96 12.13 -12.30
CA GLY A 160 -1.10 13.20 -12.76
C GLY A 160 -0.89 13.21 -14.28
N ASP A 161 0.03 14.02 -14.73
CA ASP A 161 0.41 14.08 -16.15
C ASP A 161 0.97 12.76 -16.65
N VAL A 162 0.82 12.51 -17.97
CA VAL A 162 1.37 11.31 -18.59
C VAL A 162 2.86 11.49 -18.79
N ILE A 163 3.66 10.80 -17.99
CA ILE A 163 5.13 10.86 -18.07
C ILE A 163 5.74 9.91 -19.11
N GLY A 164 4.97 8.93 -19.56
CA GLY A 164 5.41 7.93 -20.54
C GLY A 164 6.58 7.05 -20.08
N MET A 165 7.10 6.26 -21.00
CA MET A 165 8.25 5.38 -20.73
C MET A 165 9.54 6.14 -20.37
N PRO A 166 9.86 7.30 -20.98
CA PRO A 166 11.03 8.09 -20.58
C PRO A 166 10.98 8.56 -19.13
N GLY A 167 9.82 9.09 -18.68
CA GLY A 167 9.64 9.51 -17.28
C GLY A 167 9.75 8.35 -16.31
N LEU A 168 9.13 7.20 -16.62
CA LEU A 168 9.28 5.98 -15.82
C LEU A 168 10.76 5.59 -15.69
N ARG A 169 11.51 5.62 -16.78
CA ARG A 169 12.94 5.28 -16.75
C ARG A 169 13.73 6.22 -15.86
N SER A 170 13.47 7.53 -15.96
CA SER A 170 14.13 8.53 -15.12
C SER A 170 13.90 8.29 -13.64
N VAL A 171 12.66 7.92 -13.24
CA VAL A 171 12.34 7.59 -11.84
C VAL A 171 13.03 6.30 -11.41
N ILE A 172 13.04 5.24 -12.24
CA ILE A 172 13.73 3.99 -11.92
C ILE A 172 15.22 4.22 -11.69
N ASP A 173 15.85 5.03 -12.53
CA ASP A 173 17.29 5.29 -12.45
C ASP A 173 17.66 6.17 -11.22
N ALA A 174 16.69 6.87 -10.63
CA ALA A 174 16.88 7.73 -9.47
C ALA A 174 16.74 7.01 -8.11
N VAL A 175 16.19 5.80 -8.06
CA VAL A 175 15.89 5.10 -6.80
C VAL A 175 16.46 3.69 -6.75
N SER A 176 16.66 3.19 -5.51
CA SER A 176 17.19 1.83 -5.26
C SER A 176 16.14 0.86 -4.71
N VAL A 177 14.89 1.32 -4.59
CA VAL A 177 13.74 0.53 -4.09
C VAL A 177 12.86 0.09 -5.26
N PRO A 178 11.96 -0.92 -5.07
CA PRO A 178 10.98 -1.31 -6.07
C PRO A 178 10.11 -0.16 -6.54
#